data_e7b8e296fa5493fc85a1246f6f132997
#
_entry.id   e7b8e296fa5493fc85a1246f6f132997
#
_cell.length_a   1.000
_cell.length_b   1.000
_cell.length_c   1.000
_cell.angle_alpha   90.00
_cell.angle_beta   90.00
_cell.angle_gamma   90.00
#
_symmetry.space_group_name_H-M   'P 1'
#
loop_
_entity.id
_entity.type
_entity.pdbx_description
1 polymer ?
#
loop_
_entity_poly.entity_id
_entity_poly.type
_entity_poly.pdbx_seq_one_letter_code
_entity_poly.pdbx_strand_id
1 'polypeptide(L)'
;PGCAEQDPAAWWSALVQAVRKVLAKRQVHADQIAGISAGATSATVVAMDDQARPLRPAIMWMDLRASDQADRVASTKNPALKYNGHGPVSAEWGVPKVMWLKENEPATWRNAAHVVDGEDWLIQRLTGRWAASINIAASKYYYDRATGGFPEKMFRDVGIEDLLEKYPSDVLDLGAVVGGLRADVAKEFGLNADIPVAEGGVDAYMGALGLGVVEPGKMAMITGSSHVMIGQSAEPIYGAGFWGAYTDALVRGQYTVEGGQASTGSLVAWFKNGYAGYQVAEAKKRGIDPYLVLNEQAAKVPIGCDGLVALDYFQGNRSPHTDPLARGMLWGLSLRHTPGHVFRALLESICYGTETVFQAMRSSNFEPQQIIVSGGPTKSDLWMQMHSDVSNMPIAMTKVSEGPVLGSAMLAAVGAGIYPDIQSAAEGMVHTDRVVEPDHARHEEYAFYLDKYIRSYPAMKDLVHETVRHLGSGDPAGT
;
A
#
# COMPACT_ATOMS: atom_id res chain seq x y z
N PRO A 1 12.10 -17.57 9.57
CA PRO A 1 12.24 -16.20 9.11
C PRO A 1 11.26 -15.96 7.95
N GLY A 2 10.67 -14.74 7.82
CA GLY A 2 9.77 -14.38 6.73
C GLY A 2 8.30 -14.79 6.90
N CYS A 3 7.91 -15.49 7.96
CA CYS A 3 6.52 -15.81 8.28
C CYS A 3 5.93 -14.75 9.21
N ALA A 4 4.71 -14.31 8.92
CA ALA A 4 3.96 -13.36 9.72
C ALA A 4 2.49 -13.82 9.85
N GLU A 5 2.03 -14.02 11.07
CA GLU A 5 0.69 -14.50 11.37
C GLU A 5 0.04 -13.67 12.47
N GLN A 6 -1.29 -13.55 12.40
CA GLN A 6 -2.09 -12.94 13.47
C GLN A 6 -3.38 -13.72 13.69
N ASP A 7 -3.87 -13.68 14.93
CA ASP A 7 -5.16 -14.28 15.28
C ASP A 7 -6.31 -13.32 14.93
N PRO A 8 -7.24 -13.69 14.02
CA PRO A 8 -8.40 -12.87 13.69
C PRO A 8 -9.31 -12.53 14.89
N ALA A 9 -9.34 -13.39 15.91
CA ALA A 9 -10.10 -13.10 17.14
C ALA A 9 -9.52 -11.88 17.90
N ALA A 10 -8.21 -11.67 17.83
CA ALA A 10 -7.58 -10.49 18.40
C ALA A 10 -7.99 -9.21 17.66
N TRP A 11 -8.11 -9.26 16.31
CA TRP A 11 -8.63 -8.12 15.52
C TRP A 11 -10.03 -7.75 15.93
N TRP A 12 -10.92 -8.74 16.07
CA TRP A 12 -12.29 -8.51 16.48
C TRP A 12 -12.37 -7.85 17.84
N SER A 13 -11.62 -8.39 18.81
CA SER A 13 -11.57 -7.82 20.17
C SER A 13 -11.08 -6.38 20.18
N ALA A 14 -10.05 -6.07 19.38
CA ALA A 14 -9.52 -4.72 19.25
C ALA A 14 -10.53 -3.78 18.59
N LEU A 15 -11.23 -4.23 17.53
CA LEU A 15 -12.27 -3.46 16.85
C LEU A 15 -13.41 -3.10 17.81
N VAL A 16 -13.94 -4.06 18.56
CA VAL A 16 -14.99 -3.83 19.58
C VAL A 16 -14.56 -2.75 20.58
N GLN A 17 -13.34 -2.87 21.10
CA GLN A 17 -12.81 -1.91 22.07
C GLN A 17 -12.64 -0.51 21.43
N ALA A 18 -12.17 -0.43 20.20
CA ALA A 18 -11.97 0.81 19.48
C ALA A 18 -13.31 1.53 19.24
N VAL A 19 -14.33 0.81 18.74
CA VAL A 19 -15.68 1.37 18.50
C VAL A 19 -16.26 1.93 19.79
N ARG A 20 -16.29 1.13 20.87
CA ARG A 20 -16.80 1.57 22.16
C ARG A 20 -16.06 2.79 22.72
N LYS A 21 -14.74 2.81 22.57
CA LYS A 21 -13.89 3.93 23.02
C LYS A 21 -14.17 5.21 22.23
N VAL A 22 -14.38 5.10 20.92
CA VAL A 22 -14.70 6.25 20.07
C VAL A 22 -16.07 6.81 20.43
N LEU A 23 -17.09 5.98 20.56
CA LEU A 23 -18.44 6.41 20.96
C LEU A 23 -18.42 7.15 22.31
N ALA A 24 -17.77 6.56 23.33
CA ALA A 24 -17.66 7.15 24.65
C ALA A 24 -16.89 8.48 24.64
N LYS A 25 -15.74 8.54 23.91
CA LYS A 25 -14.89 9.74 23.87
C LYS A 25 -15.52 10.91 23.13
N ARG A 26 -16.31 10.64 22.08
CA ARG A 26 -16.93 11.66 21.24
C ARG A 26 -18.35 12.01 21.64
N GLN A 27 -18.92 11.31 22.64
CA GLN A 27 -20.31 11.48 23.04
C GLN A 27 -21.30 11.31 21.87
N VAL A 28 -20.98 10.37 20.96
CA VAL A 28 -21.84 10.04 19.82
C VAL A 28 -22.85 8.99 20.24
N HIS A 29 -24.12 9.24 19.96
CA HIS A 29 -25.21 8.31 20.21
C HIS A 29 -25.35 7.32 19.07
N ALA A 30 -25.82 6.10 19.37
CA ALA A 30 -25.97 5.01 18.39
C ALA A 30 -26.87 5.40 17.19
N ASP A 31 -27.88 6.23 17.41
CA ASP A 31 -28.83 6.74 16.41
C ASP A 31 -28.22 7.78 15.44
N GLN A 32 -27.03 8.29 15.77
CA GLN A 32 -26.27 9.19 14.89
C GLN A 32 -25.35 8.45 13.91
N ILE A 33 -25.22 7.13 14.02
CA ILE A 33 -24.41 6.32 13.12
C ILE A 33 -25.28 5.84 11.96
N ALA A 34 -25.04 6.37 10.78
CA ALA A 34 -25.84 6.12 9.58
C ALA A 34 -25.32 4.96 8.72
N GLY A 35 -24.04 4.63 8.79
CA GLY A 35 -23.41 3.57 7.98
C GLY A 35 -22.08 3.10 8.56
N ILE A 36 -21.64 1.93 8.12
CA ILE A 36 -20.36 1.33 8.48
C ILE A 36 -19.69 0.83 7.21
N SER A 37 -18.37 0.97 7.14
CA SER A 37 -17.50 0.26 6.19
C SER A 37 -16.19 -0.09 6.88
N ALA A 38 -15.47 -1.07 6.36
CA ALA A 38 -14.22 -1.55 6.89
C ALA A 38 -13.09 -1.40 5.86
N GLY A 39 -11.88 -1.11 6.34
CA GLY A 39 -10.65 -1.22 5.57
C GLY A 39 -9.66 -2.09 6.31
N ALA A 40 -8.96 -2.96 5.61
CA ALA A 40 -7.96 -3.85 6.19
C ALA A 40 -6.72 -3.99 5.28
N THR A 41 -5.66 -4.60 5.82
CA THR A 41 -4.49 -4.98 5.01
C THR A 41 -4.87 -6.09 4.04
N SER A 42 -4.46 -5.99 2.77
CA SER A 42 -4.81 -6.96 1.74
C SER A 42 -3.81 -8.09 1.60
N ALA A 43 -4.27 -9.14 0.92
CA ALA A 43 -3.58 -10.42 0.80
C ALA A 43 -3.26 -11.01 2.18
N THR A 44 -4.15 -10.75 3.13
CA THR A 44 -4.16 -11.37 4.47
C THR A 44 -5.13 -12.54 4.43
N VAL A 45 -4.62 -13.75 4.22
CA VAL A 45 -5.43 -14.94 3.96
C VAL A 45 -5.97 -15.56 5.24
N VAL A 46 -7.30 -15.71 5.32
CA VAL A 46 -8.02 -16.33 6.43
C VAL A 46 -8.75 -17.58 5.94
N ALA A 47 -8.45 -18.74 6.53
CA ALA A 47 -9.15 -20.00 6.26
C ALA A 47 -10.18 -20.28 7.38
N MET A 48 -11.43 -20.56 7.01
CA MET A 48 -12.54 -20.68 7.95
C MET A 48 -13.40 -21.90 7.70
N ASP A 49 -14.06 -22.37 8.75
CA ASP A 49 -15.10 -23.39 8.65
C ASP A 49 -16.44 -22.79 8.16
N ASP A 50 -17.46 -23.62 8.05
CA ASP A 50 -18.82 -23.27 7.64
C ASP A 50 -19.54 -22.31 8.60
N GLN A 51 -19.03 -22.14 9.83
CA GLN A 51 -19.53 -21.22 10.84
C GLN A 51 -18.72 -19.91 10.89
N ALA A 52 -17.89 -19.66 9.90
CA ALA A 52 -16.99 -18.50 9.82
C ALA A 52 -15.98 -18.39 10.98
N ARG A 53 -15.60 -19.53 11.57
CA ARG A 53 -14.56 -19.57 12.60
C ARG A 53 -13.20 -19.82 11.96
N PRO A 54 -12.18 -19.00 12.26
CA PRO A 54 -10.85 -19.22 11.74
C PRO A 54 -10.30 -20.59 12.17
N LEU A 55 -9.75 -21.35 11.23
CA LEU A 55 -9.15 -22.66 11.45
C LEU A 55 -7.68 -22.58 11.85
N ARG A 56 -7.08 -21.42 11.65
CA ARG A 56 -5.69 -21.11 11.97
C ARG A 56 -5.50 -19.60 12.08
N PRO A 57 -4.35 -19.10 12.62
CA PRO A 57 -3.96 -17.71 12.48
C PRO A 57 -3.88 -17.29 11.00
N ALA A 58 -4.29 -16.07 10.68
CA ALA A 58 -4.25 -15.53 9.33
C ALA A 58 -2.80 -15.38 8.83
N ILE A 59 -2.55 -15.65 7.55
CA ILE A 59 -1.29 -15.37 6.89
C ILE A 59 -1.31 -13.90 6.48
N MET A 60 -0.43 -13.09 7.11
CA MET A 60 -0.43 -11.64 6.92
C MET A 60 0.10 -11.21 5.54
N TRP A 61 -0.24 -9.99 5.15
CA TRP A 61 0.15 -9.42 3.87
C TRP A 61 1.67 -9.44 3.62
N MET A 62 2.49 -9.13 4.66
CA MET A 62 3.95 -9.09 4.58
C MET A 62 4.63 -10.46 4.64
N ASP A 63 3.87 -11.55 4.73
CA ASP A 63 4.40 -12.90 4.83
C ASP A 63 5.00 -13.36 3.49
N LEU A 64 6.24 -13.83 3.51
CA LEU A 64 7.00 -14.21 2.33
C LEU A 64 7.16 -15.74 2.16
N ARG A 65 6.46 -16.55 2.97
CA ARG A 65 6.57 -18.03 2.92
C ARG A 65 6.22 -18.64 1.57
N ALA A 66 5.43 -17.93 0.75
CA ALA A 66 4.92 -18.38 -0.55
C ALA A 66 5.80 -17.96 -1.73
N SER A 67 7.11 -17.75 -1.54
CA SER A 67 8.02 -17.30 -2.60
C SER A 67 8.11 -18.32 -3.74
N ASP A 68 8.23 -19.63 -3.45
CA ASP A 68 8.28 -20.69 -4.47
C ASP A 68 6.96 -20.77 -5.28
N GLN A 69 5.83 -20.54 -4.60
CA GLN A 69 4.52 -20.49 -5.25
C GLN A 69 4.41 -19.27 -6.16
N ALA A 70 4.94 -18.13 -5.75
CA ALA A 70 4.97 -16.92 -6.58
C ALA A 70 5.75 -17.14 -7.88
N ASP A 71 6.90 -17.80 -7.82
CA ASP A 71 7.69 -18.17 -9.01
C ASP A 71 6.93 -19.12 -9.94
N ARG A 72 6.15 -20.05 -9.39
CA ARG A 72 5.29 -20.97 -10.15
C ARG A 72 4.14 -20.22 -10.83
N VAL A 73 3.50 -19.26 -10.16
CA VAL A 73 2.49 -18.39 -10.78
C VAL A 73 3.09 -17.63 -11.95
N ALA A 74 4.26 -17.01 -11.76
CA ALA A 74 4.98 -16.29 -12.81
C ALA A 74 5.31 -17.21 -14.02
N SER A 75 5.67 -18.47 -13.76
CA SER A 75 6.02 -19.45 -14.80
C SER A 75 4.84 -19.87 -15.69
N THR A 76 3.60 -19.65 -15.27
CA THR A 76 2.40 -19.98 -16.06
C THR A 76 2.29 -19.17 -17.35
N LYS A 77 2.93 -18.00 -17.38
CA LYS A 77 2.82 -17.02 -18.49
C LYS A 77 1.36 -16.70 -18.84
N ASN A 78 0.47 -16.80 -17.88
CA ASN A 78 -0.95 -16.50 -18.09
C ASN A 78 -1.17 -15.03 -18.44
N PRO A 79 -2.12 -14.69 -19.35
CA PRO A 79 -2.41 -13.28 -19.69
C PRO A 79 -2.75 -12.39 -18.48
N ALA A 80 -3.27 -12.95 -17.37
CA ALA A 80 -3.54 -12.19 -16.15
C ALA A 80 -2.27 -11.63 -15.49
N LEU A 81 -1.07 -12.14 -15.80
CA LEU A 81 0.20 -11.59 -15.31
C LEU A 81 0.49 -10.18 -15.81
N LYS A 82 -0.29 -9.67 -16.77
CA LYS A 82 -0.29 -8.24 -17.13
C LYS A 82 -0.45 -7.32 -15.92
N TYR A 83 -1.23 -7.76 -14.91
CA TYR A 83 -1.44 -7.00 -13.66
C TYR A 83 -0.21 -6.91 -12.76
N ASN A 84 0.78 -7.77 -12.97
CA ASN A 84 2.10 -7.68 -12.33
C ASN A 84 3.12 -6.91 -13.18
N GLY A 85 2.69 -6.17 -14.20
CA GLY A 85 3.58 -5.48 -15.12
C GLY A 85 4.45 -6.43 -15.96
N HIS A 86 3.97 -7.66 -16.20
CA HIS A 86 4.70 -8.77 -16.85
C HIS A 86 6.04 -9.13 -16.16
N GLY A 87 6.21 -8.69 -14.92
CA GLY A 87 7.39 -8.94 -14.09
C GLY A 87 7.21 -10.14 -13.14
N PRO A 88 8.10 -10.24 -12.15
CA PRO A 88 7.97 -11.24 -11.08
C PRO A 88 6.67 -11.08 -10.32
N VAL A 89 6.12 -12.20 -9.82
CA VAL A 89 4.99 -12.19 -8.91
C VAL A 89 5.52 -12.12 -7.48
N SER A 90 4.96 -11.24 -6.66
CA SER A 90 5.34 -11.13 -5.26
C SER A 90 4.68 -12.23 -4.41
N ALA A 91 5.41 -12.80 -3.45
CA ALA A 91 4.87 -13.68 -2.42
C ALA A 91 3.83 -12.98 -1.52
N GLU A 92 3.78 -11.66 -1.53
CA GLU A 92 2.78 -10.86 -0.79
C GLU A 92 1.36 -10.99 -1.39
N TRP A 93 1.19 -11.49 -2.62
CA TRP A 93 -0.12 -11.64 -3.25
C TRP A 93 -0.94 -12.81 -2.68
N GLY A 94 -2.26 -12.75 -2.82
CA GLY A 94 -3.18 -13.75 -2.27
C GLY A 94 -3.00 -15.13 -2.90
N VAL A 95 -2.92 -15.20 -4.24
CA VAL A 95 -2.81 -16.49 -4.98
C VAL A 95 -1.62 -17.34 -4.53
N PRO A 96 -0.37 -16.85 -4.43
CA PRO A 96 0.74 -17.64 -3.91
C PRO A 96 0.50 -18.17 -2.49
N LYS A 97 -0.08 -17.35 -1.59
CA LYS A 97 -0.37 -17.77 -0.21
C LYS A 97 -1.43 -18.85 -0.12
N VAL A 98 -2.46 -18.77 -0.97
CA VAL A 98 -3.48 -19.82 -1.08
C VAL A 98 -2.87 -21.13 -1.57
N MET A 99 -1.98 -21.08 -2.58
CA MET A 99 -1.24 -22.26 -3.04
C MET A 99 -0.42 -22.86 -1.89
N TRP A 100 0.32 -22.04 -1.17
CA TRP A 100 1.10 -22.48 -0.03
C TRP A 100 0.23 -23.16 1.05
N LEU A 101 -0.91 -22.55 1.39
CA LEU A 101 -1.85 -23.10 2.37
C LEU A 101 -2.36 -24.49 1.95
N LYS A 102 -2.76 -24.63 0.69
CA LYS A 102 -3.24 -25.92 0.15
C LYS A 102 -2.16 -27.01 0.20
N GLU A 103 -0.94 -26.67 -0.13
CA GLU A 103 0.18 -27.60 -0.22
C GLU A 103 0.74 -28.00 1.14
N ASN A 104 0.88 -27.04 2.04
CA ASN A 104 1.58 -27.25 3.32
C ASN A 104 0.64 -27.56 4.49
N GLU A 105 -0.63 -27.17 4.38
CA GLU A 105 -1.64 -27.43 5.41
C GLU A 105 -2.89 -28.11 4.80
N PRO A 106 -2.76 -29.29 4.17
CA PRO A 106 -3.86 -29.92 3.45
C PRO A 106 -5.06 -30.30 4.35
N ALA A 107 -4.86 -30.46 5.65
CA ALA A 107 -5.97 -30.69 6.60
C ALA A 107 -6.77 -29.40 6.81
N THR A 108 -6.11 -28.26 7.01
CA THR A 108 -6.74 -26.94 7.08
C THR A 108 -7.51 -26.64 5.80
N TRP A 109 -6.89 -26.87 4.65
CA TRP A 109 -7.51 -26.66 3.34
C TRP A 109 -8.79 -27.47 3.15
N ARG A 110 -8.76 -28.77 3.48
CA ARG A 110 -9.96 -29.66 3.35
C ARG A 110 -11.09 -29.24 4.28
N ASN A 111 -10.77 -28.76 5.49
CA ASN A 111 -11.78 -28.36 6.48
C ASN A 111 -12.27 -26.93 6.26
N ALA A 112 -11.58 -26.14 5.45
CA ALA A 112 -11.97 -24.78 5.13
C ALA A 112 -13.19 -24.80 4.18
N ALA A 113 -14.32 -24.28 4.67
CA ALA A 113 -15.46 -23.94 3.84
C ALA A 113 -15.20 -22.65 3.05
N HIS A 114 -14.44 -21.71 3.67
CA HIS A 114 -14.09 -20.43 3.05
C HIS A 114 -12.61 -20.11 3.23
N VAL A 115 -12.02 -19.55 2.17
CA VAL A 115 -10.65 -18.99 2.16
C VAL A 115 -10.76 -17.61 1.54
N VAL A 116 -10.61 -16.57 2.36
CA VAL A 116 -10.93 -15.18 2.00
C VAL A 116 -9.84 -14.22 2.48
N ASP A 117 -9.98 -12.96 2.13
CA ASP A 117 -9.14 -11.90 2.71
C ASP A 117 -9.65 -11.46 4.10
N GLY A 118 -8.79 -10.80 4.87
CA GLY A 118 -9.12 -10.34 6.22
C GLY A 118 -10.26 -9.31 6.24
N GLU A 119 -10.39 -8.50 5.19
CA GLU A 119 -11.48 -7.54 5.05
C GLU A 119 -12.80 -8.24 4.78
N ASP A 120 -12.87 -9.18 3.82
CA ASP A 120 -14.06 -9.99 3.52
C ASP A 120 -14.55 -10.73 4.78
N TRP A 121 -13.61 -11.20 5.63
CA TRP A 121 -13.94 -11.81 6.92
C TRP A 121 -14.59 -10.80 7.87
N LEU A 122 -14.07 -9.56 7.95
CA LEU A 122 -14.67 -8.50 8.78
C LEU A 122 -16.09 -8.17 8.34
N ILE A 123 -16.31 -8.00 7.05
CA ILE A 123 -17.64 -7.72 6.48
C ILE A 123 -18.61 -8.87 6.77
N GLN A 124 -18.16 -10.12 6.61
CA GLN A 124 -18.98 -11.29 6.98
C GLN A 124 -19.34 -11.29 8.48
N ARG A 125 -18.38 -10.96 9.36
CA ARG A 125 -18.64 -10.86 10.81
C ARG A 125 -19.66 -9.78 11.14
N LEU A 126 -19.62 -8.65 10.44
CA LEU A 126 -20.54 -7.53 10.65
C LEU A 126 -21.96 -7.84 10.16
N THR A 127 -22.10 -8.53 9.01
CA THR A 127 -23.37 -8.70 8.29
C THR A 127 -23.95 -10.11 8.33
N GLY A 128 -23.11 -11.13 8.52
CA GLY A 128 -23.45 -12.52 8.36
C GLY A 128 -23.52 -12.99 6.89
N ARG A 129 -23.18 -12.12 5.92
CA ARG A 129 -23.18 -12.43 4.47
C ARG A 129 -21.75 -12.56 3.96
N TRP A 130 -21.57 -13.51 3.05
CA TRP A 130 -20.33 -13.66 2.30
C TRP A 130 -20.40 -12.80 1.04
N ALA A 131 -19.48 -11.86 0.94
CA ALA A 131 -19.19 -11.08 -0.24
C ALA A 131 -17.66 -10.93 -0.35
N ALA A 132 -17.17 -10.55 -1.51
CA ALA A 132 -15.78 -10.20 -1.73
C ALA A 132 -15.69 -8.79 -2.27
N SER A 133 -14.73 -8.02 -1.77
CA SER A 133 -14.43 -6.71 -2.30
C SER A 133 -13.82 -6.81 -3.70
N ILE A 134 -14.38 -6.09 -4.68
CA ILE A 134 -13.80 -5.95 -6.02
C ILE A 134 -12.35 -5.43 -5.95
N ASN A 135 -12.08 -4.55 -4.99
CA ASN A 135 -10.77 -3.98 -4.78
C ASN A 135 -9.71 -5.05 -4.46
N ILE A 136 -10.05 -5.99 -3.58
CA ILE A 136 -9.17 -7.09 -3.17
C ILE A 136 -9.11 -8.17 -4.25
N ALA A 137 -10.27 -8.57 -4.76
CA ALA A 137 -10.35 -9.60 -5.80
C ALA A 137 -9.54 -9.22 -7.04
N ALA A 138 -9.64 -7.98 -7.51
CA ALA A 138 -8.90 -7.49 -8.67
C ALA A 138 -7.41 -7.32 -8.39
N SER A 139 -7.04 -6.69 -7.26
CA SER A 139 -5.65 -6.32 -7.01
C SER A 139 -4.77 -7.46 -6.51
N LYS A 140 -5.36 -8.52 -5.91
CA LYS A 140 -4.58 -9.59 -5.23
C LYS A 140 -4.93 -11.02 -5.67
N TYR A 141 -6.07 -11.20 -6.39
CA TYR A 141 -6.53 -12.51 -6.86
C TYR A 141 -6.80 -12.55 -8.37
N TYR A 142 -6.36 -11.53 -9.13
CA TYR A 142 -6.47 -11.46 -10.60
C TYR A 142 -7.92 -11.45 -11.13
N TYR A 143 -8.89 -11.07 -10.33
CA TYR A 143 -10.25 -10.92 -10.79
C TYR A 143 -10.36 -9.76 -11.79
N ASP A 144 -11.03 -10.00 -12.93
CA ASP A 144 -11.29 -8.95 -13.91
C ASP A 144 -12.69 -9.16 -14.49
N ARG A 145 -13.61 -8.28 -14.09
CA ARG A 145 -15.00 -8.31 -14.54
C ARG A 145 -15.10 -8.23 -16.07
N ALA A 146 -14.21 -7.47 -16.73
CA ALA A 146 -14.22 -7.30 -18.18
C ALA A 146 -13.85 -8.58 -18.93
N THR A 147 -13.12 -9.51 -18.31
CA THR A 147 -12.72 -10.80 -18.90
C THR A 147 -13.49 -11.99 -18.35
N GLY A 148 -14.55 -11.75 -17.58
CA GLY A 148 -15.45 -12.79 -17.06
C GLY A 148 -15.14 -13.28 -15.65
N GLY A 149 -14.28 -12.61 -14.89
CA GLY A 149 -14.03 -12.92 -13.50
C GLY A 149 -12.62 -13.41 -13.19
N PHE A 150 -12.50 -14.47 -12.39
CA PHE A 150 -11.22 -15.06 -12.02
C PHE A 150 -10.56 -15.81 -13.19
N PRO A 151 -9.22 -15.84 -13.29
CA PRO A 151 -8.51 -16.55 -14.35
C PRO A 151 -8.47 -18.06 -14.06
N GLU A 152 -9.59 -18.75 -14.28
CA GLU A 152 -9.78 -20.17 -13.97
C GLU A 152 -8.66 -21.07 -14.53
N LYS A 153 -8.22 -20.77 -15.77
CA LYS A 153 -7.11 -21.53 -16.37
C LYS A 153 -5.83 -21.42 -15.54
N MET A 154 -5.51 -20.21 -15.06
CA MET A 154 -4.33 -20.02 -14.20
C MET A 154 -4.47 -20.77 -12.89
N PHE A 155 -5.65 -20.71 -12.25
CA PHE A 155 -5.90 -21.41 -10.99
C PHE A 155 -5.78 -22.94 -11.16
N ARG A 156 -6.24 -23.47 -12.30
CA ARG A 156 -6.06 -24.89 -12.66
C ARG A 156 -4.58 -25.23 -12.90
N ASP A 157 -3.86 -24.39 -13.64
CA ASP A 157 -2.44 -24.61 -13.97
C ASP A 157 -1.56 -24.63 -12.69
N VAL A 158 -1.95 -23.89 -11.65
CA VAL A 158 -1.23 -23.86 -10.35
C VAL A 158 -1.89 -24.75 -9.27
N GLY A 159 -2.95 -25.45 -9.59
CA GLY A 159 -3.58 -26.47 -8.74
C GLY A 159 -4.46 -25.93 -7.60
N ILE A 160 -5.10 -24.76 -7.79
CA ILE A 160 -6.03 -24.16 -6.82
C ILE A 160 -7.41 -23.85 -7.42
N GLU A 161 -7.84 -24.59 -8.44
CA GLU A 161 -9.16 -24.40 -9.08
C GLU A 161 -10.33 -24.50 -8.08
N ASP A 162 -10.19 -25.29 -7.03
CA ASP A 162 -11.15 -25.44 -5.95
C ASP A 162 -11.21 -24.22 -4.99
N LEU A 163 -10.32 -23.25 -5.15
CA LEU A 163 -10.47 -21.95 -4.48
C LEU A 163 -11.79 -21.28 -4.84
N LEU A 164 -12.25 -21.41 -6.10
CA LEU A 164 -13.48 -20.79 -6.57
C LEU A 164 -14.75 -21.32 -5.83
N GLU A 165 -14.68 -22.50 -5.22
CA GLU A 165 -15.73 -23.03 -4.36
C GLU A 165 -15.66 -22.47 -2.93
N LYS A 166 -14.51 -21.91 -2.52
CA LYS A 166 -14.23 -21.42 -1.18
C LYS A 166 -14.18 -19.90 -1.09
N TYR A 167 -13.98 -19.22 -2.19
CA TYR A 167 -13.98 -17.77 -2.29
C TYR A 167 -15.37 -17.25 -2.58
N PRO A 168 -15.83 -16.11 -1.98
CA PRO A 168 -17.16 -15.58 -2.26
C PRO A 168 -17.36 -15.30 -3.74
N SER A 169 -18.48 -15.78 -4.29
CA SER A 169 -18.86 -15.57 -5.70
C SER A 169 -19.49 -14.20 -5.94
N ASP A 170 -20.01 -13.55 -4.89
CA ASP A 170 -20.62 -12.22 -4.94
C ASP A 170 -19.52 -11.16 -4.77
N VAL A 171 -18.96 -10.68 -5.88
CA VAL A 171 -17.90 -9.65 -5.90
C VAL A 171 -18.56 -8.28 -6.05
N LEU A 172 -18.50 -7.48 -4.98
CA LEU A 172 -19.20 -6.21 -4.86
C LEU A 172 -18.25 -5.01 -5.09
N ASP A 173 -18.85 -3.94 -5.64
CA ASP A 173 -18.17 -2.66 -5.78
C ASP A 173 -17.99 -2.00 -4.40
N LEU A 174 -16.95 -1.19 -4.25
CA LEU A 174 -16.74 -0.39 -3.04
C LEU A 174 -17.94 0.51 -2.75
N GLY A 175 -18.38 0.55 -1.50
CA GLY A 175 -19.55 1.32 -1.07
C GLY A 175 -20.90 0.63 -1.32
N ALA A 176 -20.94 -0.51 -2.03
CA ALA A 176 -22.16 -1.29 -2.17
C ALA A 176 -22.62 -1.87 -0.83
N VAL A 177 -23.90 -1.82 -0.52
CA VAL A 177 -24.43 -2.35 0.74
C VAL A 177 -24.40 -3.86 0.73
N VAL A 178 -23.60 -4.46 1.61
CA VAL A 178 -23.54 -5.93 1.80
C VAL A 178 -24.74 -6.40 2.61
N GLY A 179 -25.10 -5.70 3.66
CA GLY A 179 -26.23 -6.03 4.54
C GLY A 179 -26.38 -5.04 5.69
N GLY A 180 -27.29 -5.31 6.59
CA GLY A 180 -27.40 -4.58 7.85
C GLY A 180 -26.46 -5.13 8.92
N LEU A 181 -26.05 -4.29 9.87
CA LEU A 181 -25.29 -4.70 11.04
C LEU A 181 -26.09 -5.74 11.86
N ARG A 182 -25.52 -6.90 12.11
CA ARG A 182 -26.15 -7.98 12.89
C ARG A 182 -26.50 -7.52 14.29
N ALA A 183 -27.64 -7.96 14.82
CA ALA A 183 -28.15 -7.56 16.12
C ALA A 183 -27.21 -7.93 17.30
N ASP A 184 -26.55 -9.09 17.23
CA ASP A 184 -25.56 -9.51 18.22
C ASP A 184 -24.31 -8.61 18.21
N VAL A 185 -23.81 -8.25 17.02
CA VAL A 185 -22.68 -7.35 16.82
C VAL A 185 -23.04 -5.92 17.24
N ALA A 186 -24.22 -5.44 16.87
CA ALA A 186 -24.73 -4.14 17.29
C ALA A 186 -24.73 -3.99 18.81
N LYS A 187 -25.22 -5.00 19.52
CA LYS A 187 -25.17 -5.06 20.99
C LYS A 187 -23.74 -5.04 21.53
N GLU A 188 -22.83 -5.78 20.87
CA GLU A 188 -21.41 -5.82 21.27
C GLU A 188 -20.72 -4.46 21.05
N PHE A 189 -21.04 -3.76 19.97
CA PHE A 189 -20.48 -2.43 19.67
C PHE A 189 -21.14 -1.29 20.49
N GLY A 190 -22.37 -1.47 20.94
CA GLY A 190 -23.18 -0.41 21.52
C GLY A 190 -23.84 0.47 20.45
N LEU A 191 -24.20 -0.14 19.32
CA LEU A 191 -24.85 0.47 18.16
C LEU A 191 -26.26 -0.08 17.95
N ASN A 192 -27.01 0.51 17.03
CA ASN A 192 -28.27 -0.02 16.56
C ASN A 192 -28.06 -1.16 15.56
N ALA A 193 -28.97 -2.14 15.54
CA ALA A 193 -28.99 -3.15 14.50
C ALA A 193 -29.42 -2.54 13.15
N ASP A 194 -29.18 -3.29 12.07
CA ASP A 194 -29.60 -2.96 10.71
C ASP A 194 -28.97 -1.69 10.10
N ILE A 195 -27.99 -1.07 10.78
CA ILE A 195 -27.17 -0.02 10.18
C ILE A 195 -26.53 -0.61 8.91
N PRO A 196 -26.68 0.04 7.72
CA PRO A 196 -26.07 -0.46 6.49
C PRO A 196 -24.56 -0.61 6.61
N VAL A 197 -24.05 -1.78 6.24
CA VAL A 197 -22.63 -2.07 6.15
C VAL A 197 -22.27 -2.11 4.67
N ALA A 198 -21.43 -1.17 4.27
CA ALA A 198 -20.95 -1.02 2.90
C ALA A 198 -19.65 -1.80 2.69
N GLU A 199 -19.49 -2.37 1.50
CA GLU A 199 -18.26 -3.04 1.07
C GLU A 199 -17.08 -2.09 1.13
N GLY A 200 -16.01 -2.55 1.72
CA GLY A 200 -14.76 -1.83 1.89
C GLY A 200 -13.63 -2.40 1.05
N GLY A 201 -12.39 -2.23 1.49
CA GLY A 201 -11.25 -2.74 0.75
C GLY A 201 -9.92 -2.56 1.46
N VAL A 202 -8.85 -2.57 0.67
CA VAL A 202 -7.47 -2.44 1.13
C VAL A 202 -7.24 -1.05 1.75
N ASP A 203 -6.61 -0.99 2.91
CA ASP A 203 -6.32 0.24 3.64
C ASP A 203 -5.64 1.32 2.78
N ALA A 204 -4.64 0.95 1.97
CA ALA A 204 -3.97 1.87 1.05
C ALA A 204 -4.93 2.43 -0.03
N TYR A 205 -5.85 1.61 -0.54
CA TYR A 205 -6.84 2.06 -1.51
C TYR A 205 -7.91 2.92 -0.85
N MET A 206 -8.32 2.59 0.38
CA MET A 206 -9.13 3.49 1.19
C MET A 206 -8.42 4.82 1.42
N GLY A 207 -7.08 4.77 1.62
CA GLY A 207 -6.23 5.95 1.67
C GLY A 207 -6.32 6.81 0.40
N ALA A 208 -6.28 6.18 -0.77
CA ALA A 208 -6.42 6.89 -2.04
C ALA A 208 -7.81 7.56 -2.18
N LEU A 209 -8.90 6.89 -1.77
CA LEU A 209 -10.24 7.50 -1.70
C LEU A 209 -10.26 8.70 -0.77
N GLY A 210 -9.74 8.56 0.45
CA GLY A 210 -9.67 9.63 1.43
C GLY A 210 -8.76 10.81 1.04
N LEU A 211 -7.93 10.63 0.01
CA LEU A 211 -7.17 11.68 -0.65
C LEU A 211 -7.89 12.26 -1.88
N GLY A 212 -9.08 11.76 -2.23
CA GLY A 212 -9.86 12.24 -3.36
C GLY A 212 -9.34 11.77 -4.72
N VAL A 213 -8.63 10.64 -4.76
CA VAL A 213 -8.14 10.04 -6.02
C VAL A 213 -9.25 9.18 -6.61
N VAL A 214 -10.26 9.85 -7.14
CA VAL A 214 -11.47 9.26 -7.74
C VAL A 214 -11.62 9.60 -9.23
N GLU A 215 -10.67 10.34 -9.78
CA GLU A 215 -10.66 10.76 -11.19
C GLU A 215 -9.33 10.41 -11.85
N PRO A 216 -9.32 10.14 -13.16
CA PRO A 216 -8.09 9.91 -13.92
C PRO A 216 -7.09 11.08 -13.81
N GLY A 217 -5.79 10.76 -13.79
CA GLY A 217 -4.70 11.72 -13.69
C GLY A 217 -4.31 12.14 -12.27
N LYS A 218 -5.12 11.83 -11.25
CA LYS A 218 -4.74 12.01 -9.85
C LYS A 218 -3.97 10.80 -9.32
N MET A 219 -2.96 11.05 -8.48
CA MET A 219 -2.11 10.04 -7.86
C MET A 219 -2.05 10.25 -6.35
N ALA A 220 -2.52 9.29 -5.58
CA ALA A 220 -2.28 9.23 -4.14
C ALA A 220 -0.85 8.77 -3.86
N MET A 221 -0.16 9.42 -2.96
CA MET A 221 1.07 8.95 -2.35
C MET A 221 0.85 8.81 -0.84
N ILE A 222 0.62 7.59 -0.41
CA ILE A 222 0.43 7.26 1.01
C ILE A 222 1.78 6.97 1.60
N THR A 223 2.23 7.85 2.51
CA THR A 223 3.59 7.86 3.02
C THR A 223 3.65 7.36 4.46
N GLY A 224 4.51 6.38 4.70
CA GLY A 224 4.76 5.79 6.01
C GLY A 224 6.18 5.27 6.09
N SER A 225 6.35 4.04 6.57
CA SER A 225 7.63 3.30 6.48
C SER A 225 8.05 3.08 5.04
N SER A 226 7.06 2.90 4.16
CA SER A 226 7.15 2.77 2.71
C SER A 226 6.30 3.84 2.03
N HIS A 227 6.41 3.99 0.72
CA HIS A 227 5.44 4.72 -0.11
C HIS A 227 4.59 3.73 -0.90
N VAL A 228 3.28 3.96 -0.89
CA VAL A 228 2.34 3.32 -1.82
C VAL A 228 1.74 4.41 -2.70
N MET A 229 1.80 4.20 -4.01
CA MET A 229 1.30 5.12 -5.03
C MET A 229 0.13 4.46 -5.73
N ILE A 230 -1.03 5.11 -5.72
CA ILE A 230 -2.26 4.61 -6.32
C ILE A 230 -2.84 5.69 -7.20
N GLY A 231 -3.04 5.38 -8.49
CA GLY A 231 -3.59 6.32 -9.46
C GLY A 231 -4.79 5.75 -10.20
N GLN A 232 -5.62 6.65 -10.73
CA GLN A 232 -6.75 6.30 -11.58
C GLN A 232 -6.46 6.62 -13.05
N SER A 233 -6.82 5.70 -13.93
CA SER A 233 -6.76 5.85 -15.38
C SER A 233 -8.13 5.63 -16.00
N ALA A 234 -8.42 6.37 -17.07
CA ALA A 234 -9.62 6.15 -17.87
C ALA A 234 -9.50 4.91 -18.79
N GLU A 235 -8.27 4.53 -19.14
CA GLU A 235 -7.96 3.43 -20.04
C GLU A 235 -7.08 2.39 -19.34
N PRO A 236 -7.19 1.12 -19.74
CA PRO A 236 -6.33 0.08 -19.18
C PRO A 236 -4.89 0.25 -19.67
N ILE A 237 -3.96 0.44 -18.74
CA ILE A 237 -2.53 0.58 -19.02
C ILE A 237 -1.74 -0.52 -18.31
N TYR A 238 -0.88 -1.19 -19.04
CA TYR A 238 -0.03 -2.26 -18.51
C TYR A 238 1.41 -2.00 -18.89
N GLY A 239 2.34 -2.21 -17.98
CA GLY A 239 3.76 -1.99 -18.24
C GLY A 239 4.65 -2.51 -17.13
N ALA A 240 5.94 -2.62 -17.42
CA ALA A 240 6.92 -2.99 -16.43
C ALA A 240 7.11 -1.88 -15.39
N GLY A 241 7.34 -2.26 -14.14
CA GLY A 241 7.71 -1.34 -13.08
C GLY A 241 6.55 -0.78 -12.25
N PHE A 242 5.32 -1.13 -12.55
CA PHE A 242 4.13 -0.86 -11.72
C PHE A 242 3.12 -1.99 -11.87
N TRP A 243 2.08 -2.00 -11.06
CA TRP A 243 1.02 -3.00 -11.03
C TRP A 243 -0.33 -2.41 -11.46
N GLY A 244 -1.22 -3.25 -11.93
CA GLY A 244 -2.53 -2.86 -12.49
C GLY A 244 -2.48 -2.98 -14.02
N ALA A 245 -3.33 -2.37 -14.79
CA ALA A 245 -4.51 -1.58 -14.40
C ALA A 245 -5.65 -2.51 -13.92
N TYR A 246 -6.01 -2.40 -12.66
CA TYR A 246 -7.08 -3.21 -12.09
C TYR A 246 -8.43 -2.60 -12.44
N THR A 247 -9.30 -3.37 -13.09
CA THR A 247 -10.63 -2.93 -13.52
C THR A 247 -11.54 -2.73 -12.31
N ASP A 248 -12.20 -1.57 -12.21
CA ASP A 248 -13.18 -1.23 -11.18
C ASP A 248 -12.67 -1.26 -9.72
N ALA A 249 -11.36 -1.43 -9.51
CA ALA A 249 -10.82 -1.71 -8.18
C ALA A 249 -11.00 -0.58 -7.16
N LEU A 250 -11.17 0.66 -7.61
CA LEU A 250 -11.41 1.81 -6.73
C LEU A 250 -12.70 2.54 -7.10
N VAL A 251 -12.87 2.83 -8.38
CA VAL A 251 -14.04 3.52 -8.93
C VAL A 251 -14.53 2.73 -10.14
N ARG A 252 -15.82 2.43 -10.16
CA ARG A 252 -16.44 1.70 -11.27
C ARG A 252 -16.27 2.43 -12.60
N GLY A 253 -15.90 1.69 -13.66
CA GLY A 253 -15.63 2.23 -14.98
C GLY A 253 -14.25 2.85 -15.14
N GLN A 254 -13.38 2.74 -14.14
CA GLN A 254 -12.00 3.20 -14.19
C GLN A 254 -11.02 2.05 -13.91
N TYR A 255 -9.73 2.35 -14.15
CA TYR A 255 -8.64 1.41 -13.96
C TYR A 255 -7.67 1.95 -12.92
N THR A 256 -7.31 1.12 -11.96
CA THR A 256 -6.39 1.53 -10.89
C THR A 256 -4.99 0.99 -11.14
N VAL A 257 -3.99 1.87 -11.06
CA VAL A 257 -2.56 1.51 -11.12
C VAL A 257 -1.93 1.66 -9.75
N GLU A 258 -0.97 0.79 -9.45
CA GLU A 258 -0.28 0.74 -8.16
C GLU A 258 1.23 0.68 -8.39
N GLY A 259 1.98 1.48 -7.64
CA GLY A 259 3.43 1.42 -7.54
C GLY A 259 3.87 1.69 -6.11
N GLY A 260 5.17 1.61 -5.84
CA GLY A 260 5.62 1.93 -4.49
C GLY A 260 7.10 1.67 -4.24
N GLN A 261 7.56 2.21 -3.11
CA GLN A 261 8.92 2.07 -2.60
C GLN A 261 8.89 1.36 -1.26
N ALA A 262 9.71 0.33 -1.10
CA ALA A 262 9.71 -0.51 0.11
C ALA A 262 10.30 0.21 1.34
N SER A 263 11.23 1.14 1.13
CA SER A 263 11.98 1.80 2.20
C SER A 263 12.02 3.32 1.98
N THR A 264 11.23 4.05 2.75
CA THR A 264 11.16 5.52 2.70
C THR A 264 11.26 6.13 4.09
N GLY A 265 10.16 6.25 4.84
CA GLY A 265 10.20 6.69 6.23
C GLY A 265 11.02 5.74 7.13
N SER A 266 11.06 4.45 6.81
CA SER A 266 11.94 3.49 7.49
C SER A 266 13.42 3.81 7.28
N LEU A 267 13.82 4.21 6.06
CA LEU A 267 15.18 4.65 5.75
C LEU A 267 15.58 5.92 6.55
N VAL A 268 14.65 6.88 6.58
CA VAL A 268 14.83 8.12 7.36
C VAL A 268 14.95 7.82 8.86
N ALA A 269 14.12 6.90 9.37
CA ALA A 269 14.18 6.45 10.77
C ALA A 269 15.47 5.67 11.06
N TRP A 270 15.92 4.82 10.16
CA TRP A 270 17.20 4.10 10.28
C TRP A 270 18.37 5.07 10.43
N PHE A 271 18.45 6.12 9.59
CA PHE A 271 19.48 7.12 9.69
C PHE A 271 19.42 7.87 11.03
N LYS A 272 18.24 8.35 11.42
CA LYS A 272 18.04 9.04 12.70
C LYS A 272 18.48 8.19 13.88
N ASN A 273 18.10 6.93 13.91
CA ASN A 273 18.36 6.04 15.05
C ASN A 273 19.82 5.55 15.11
N GLY A 274 20.44 5.29 13.94
CA GLY A 274 21.77 4.70 13.87
C GLY A 274 22.91 5.70 13.74
N TYR A 275 22.67 6.88 13.14
CA TYR A 275 23.75 7.79 12.70
C TYR A 275 23.61 9.24 13.15
N ALA A 276 22.44 9.65 13.66
CA ALA A 276 22.16 11.05 14.01
C ALA A 276 22.18 11.32 15.53
N GLY A 277 23.05 10.66 16.29
CA GLY A 277 23.08 10.78 17.75
C GLY A 277 23.29 12.22 18.26
N TYR A 278 24.11 13.02 17.58
CA TYR A 278 24.29 14.43 17.91
C TYR A 278 23.00 15.24 17.70
N GLN A 279 22.32 15.05 16.55
CA GLN A 279 21.08 15.75 16.21
C GLN A 279 19.95 15.39 17.16
N VAL A 280 19.87 14.11 17.56
CA VAL A 280 18.91 13.64 18.57
C VAL A 280 19.18 14.29 19.94
N ALA A 281 20.45 14.37 20.36
CA ALA A 281 20.81 15.03 21.60
C ALA A 281 20.52 16.55 21.57
N GLU A 282 20.79 17.22 20.45
CA GLU A 282 20.48 18.63 20.26
C GLU A 282 18.98 18.91 20.28
N ALA A 283 18.19 18.08 19.59
CA ALA A 283 16.73 18.16 19.61
C ALA A 283 16.16 18.02 21.04
N LYS A 284 16.71 17.07 21.82
CA LYS A 284 16.33 16.89 23.22
C LYS A 284 16.61 18.13 24.07
N LYS A 285 17.76 18.81 23.87
CA LYS A 285 18.09 20.07 24.56
C LYS A 285 17.12 21.19 24.18
N ARG A 286 16.71 21.24 22.90
CA ARG A 286 15.78 22.24 22.36
C ARG A 286 14.31 21.94 22.66
N GLY A 287 13.96 20.74 23.14
CA GLY A 287 12.59 20.29 23.36
C GLY A 287 11.77 20.14 22.07
N ILE A 288 12.42 19.78 20.96
CA ILE A 288 11.80 19.65 19.63
C ILE A 288 12.00 18.24 19.04
N ASP A 289 11.27 17.94 17.96
CA ASP A 289 11.43 16.67 17.23
C ASP A 289 12.83 16.62 16.55
N PRO A 290 13.58 15.51 16.66
CA PRO A 290 14.88 15.33 16.00
C PRO A 290 14.85 15.57 14.48
N TYR A 291 13.75 15.28 13.80
CA TYR A 291 13.62 15.54 12.37
C TYR A 291 13.67 17.02 12.02
N LEU A 292 13.27 17.92 12.92
CA LEU A 292 13.42 19.36 12.69
C LEU A 292 14.90 19.77 12.62
N VAL A 293 15.75 19.23 13.53
CA VAL A 293 17.19 19.49 13.50
C VAL A 293 17.85 18.93 12.23
N LEU A 294 17.43 17.71 11.83
CA LEU A 294 17.92 17.08 10.59
C LEU A 294 17.50 17.88 9.35
N ASN A 295 16.24 18.31 9.27
CA ASN A 295 15.75 19.15 8.18
C ASN A 295 16.46 20.52 8.12
N GLU A 296 16.71 21.16 9.27
CA GLU A 296 17.47 22.43 9.34
C GLU A 296 18.89 22.28 8.77
N GLN A 297 19.54 21.13 9.00
CA GLN A 297 20.88 20.84 8.47
C GLN A 297 20.82 20.51 6.98
N ALA A 298 19.87 19.66 6.56
CA ALA A 298 19.68 19.28 5.17
C ALA A 298 19.31 20.47 4.27
N ALA A 299 18.52 21.42 4.77
CA ALA A 299 18.13 22.61 4.03
C ALA A 299 19.32 23.54 3.66
N LYS A 300 20.44 23.42 4.38
CA LYS A 300 21.67 24.20 4.10
C LYS A 300 22.58 23.54 3.07
N VAL A 301 22.32 22.29 2.72
CA VAL A 301 23.07 21.51 1.74
C VAL A 301 22.51 21.81 0.34
N PRO A 302 23.32 22.00 -0.70
CA PRO A 302 22.82 22.22 -2.06
C PRO A 302 22.16 20.98 -2.64
N ILE A 303 21.40 21.14 -3.72
CA ILE A 303 20.87 20.04 -4.53
C ILE A 303 22.02 19.15 -4.98
N GLY A 304 21.78 17.81 -4.93
CA GLY A 304 22.79 16.81 -5.27
C GLY A 304 23.91 16.66 -4.23
N CYS A 305 23.77 17.29 -3.05
CA CYS A 305 24.57 17.01 -1.86
C CYS A 305 26.08 17.06 -2.11
N ASP A 306 26.57 18.05 -2.90
CA ASP A 306 27.97 18.16 -3.30
C ASP A 306 28.54 16.92 -3.99
N GLY A 307 27.69 16.17 -4.73
CA GLY A 307 28.05 14.95 -5.47
C GLY A 307 27.84 13.64 -4.70
N LEU A 308 27.20 13.68 -3.54
CA LEU A 308 26.81 12.48 -2.80
C LEU A 308 25.45 11.96 -3.31
N VAL A 309 25.43 10.77 -3.87
CA VAL A 309 24.22 10.10 -4.37
C VAL A 309 23.90 8.87 -3.51
N ALA A 310 22.63 8.71 -3.18
CA ALA A 310 22.10 7.53 -2.49
C ALA A 310 21.17 6.72 -3.38
N LEU A 311 21.03 5.41 -3.10
CA LEU A 311 19.93 4.55 -3.55
C LEU A 311 19.13 4.10 -2.34
N ASP A 312 17.81 4.27 -2.38
CA ASP A 312 16.87 3.98 -1.29
C ASP A 312 16.48 2.49 -1.16
N TYR A 313 17.14 1.56 -1.86
CA TYR A 313 16.78 0.15 -1.93
C TYR A 313 17.17 -0.67 -0.67
N PHE A 314 17.02 -0.09 0.53
CA PHE A 314 17.43 -0.71 1.79
C PHE A 314 16.63 -1.97 2.16
N GLN A 315 15.45 -2.15 1.57
CA GLN A 315 14.60 -3.34 1.71
C GLN A 315 14.24 -3.94 0.32
N GLY A 316 15.21 -3.97 -0.59
CA GLY A 316 14.93 -4.30 -1.98
C GLY A 316 14.30 -3.15 -2.74
N ASN A 317 13.92 -3.41 -3.99
CA ASN A 317 13.17 -2.47 -4.82
C ASN A 317 11.83 -3.09 -5.22
N ARG A 318 10.71 -2.42 -4.89
CA ARG A 318 9.36 -2.83 -5.28
C ARG A 318 9.06 -2.37 -6.70
N SER A 319 9.18 -1.08 -6.95
CA SER A 319 8.99 -0.46 -8.26
C SER A 319 10.19 0.44 -8.57
N PRO A 320 10.69 0.48 -9.83
CA PRO A 320 10.19 -0.23 -11.00
C PRO A 320 10.83 -1.62 -11.24
N HIS A 321 11.77 -2.09 -10.42
CA HIS A 321 12.58 -3.29 -10.74
C HIS A 321 12.00 -4.60 -10.19
N THR A 322 11.14 -4.55 -9.17
CA THR A 322 10.61 -5.72 -8.44
C THR A 322 11.74 -6.68 -8.02
N ASP A 323 12.78 -6.12 -7.41
CA ASP A 323 14.02 -6.84 -7.10
C ASP A 323 14.27 -6.94 -5.58
N PRO A 324 14.01 -8.09 -4.96
CA PRO A 324 14.23 -8.28 -3.53
C PRO A 324 15.71 -8.37 -3.15
N LEU A 325 16.61 -8.60 -4.11
CA LEU A 325 18.05 -8.67 -3.87
C LEU A 325 18.74 -7.30 -3.96
N ALA A 326 18.06 -6.26 -4.45
CA ALA A 326 18.60 -4.91 -4.46
C ALA A 326 18.90 -4.42 -3.05
N ARG A 327 19.97 -3.63 -2.90
CA ARG A 327 20.37 -3.03 -1.61
C ARG A 327 20.66 -1.55 -1.79
N GLY A 328 20.45 -0.78 -0.70
CA GLY A 328 20.80 0.61 -0.63
C GLY A 328 22.30 0.86 -0.73
N MET A 329 22.66 2.03 -1.22
CA MET A 329 24.07 2.44 -1.29
C MET A 329 24.22 3.95 -1.14
N LEU A 330 25.45 4.36 -0.85
CA LEU A 330 25.91 5.76 -0.86
C LEU A 330 27.24 5.81 -1.62
N TRP A 331 27.35 6.69 -2.61
CA TRP A 331 28.59 6.88 -3.35
C TRP A 331 28.88 8.36 -3.58
N GLY A 332 30.14 8.70 -3.83
CA GLY A 332 30.59 10.08 -3.99
C GLY A 332 31.04 10.73 -2.68
N LEU A 333 31.18 9.98 -1.57
CA LEU A 333 31.64 10.50 -0.29
C LEU A 333 33.02 11.14 -0.39
N SER A 334 33.18 12.30 0.27
CA SER A 334 34.44 12.98 0.50
C SER A 334 34.50 13.53 1.94
N LEU A 335 35.65 14.02 2.38
CA LEU A 335 35.84 14.54 3.74
C LEU A 335 35.01 15.81 4.05
N ARG A 336 34.42 16.45 3.06
CA ARG A 336 33.54 17.61 3.22
C ARG A 336 32.10 17.27 3.64
N HIS A 337 31.67 16.03 3.41
CA HIS A 337 30.31 15.63 3.70
C HIS A 337 30.04 15.49 5.19
N THR A 338 28.92 16.04 5.62
CA THR A 338 28.43 16.04 7.00
C THR A 338 27.19 15.15 7.13
N PRO A 339 26.71 14.83 8.35
CA PRO A 339 25.42 14.15 8.52
C PRO A 339 24.25 14.82 7.80
N GLY A 340 24.25 16.16 7.67
CA GLY A 340 23.25 16.89 6.90
C GLY A 340 23.25 16.55 5.41
N HIS A 341 24.44 16.34 4.81
CA HIS A 341 24.57 15.90 3.42
C HIS A 341 24.02 14.48 3.25
N VAL A 342 24.38 13.55 4.14
CA VAL A 342 23.90 12.17 4.07
C VAL A 342 22.38 12.14 4.23
N PHE A 343 21.81 12.86 5.20
CA PHE A 343 20.38 12.91 5.41
C PHE A 343 19.65 13.49 4.20
N ARG A 344 20.15 14.57 3.60
CA ARG A 344 19.60 15.14 2.38
C ARG A 344 19.68 14.17 1.21
N ALA A 345 20.81 13.49 1.00
CA ALA A 345 20.99 12.51 -0.07
C ALA A 345 19.98 11.35 0.05
N LEU A 346 19.65 10.94 1.29
CA LEU A 346 18.60 9.93 1.51
C LEU A 346 17.22 10.47 1.17
N LEU A 347 16.88 11.72 1.52
CA LEU A 347 15.61 12.34 1.10
C LEU A 347 15.51 12.46 -0.42
N GLU A 348 16.58 12.94 -1.08
CA GLU A 348 16.65 13.06 -2.54
C GLU A 348 16.51 11.71 -3.21
N SER A 349 17.16 10.65 -2.69
CA SER A 349 17.05 9.30 -3.26
C SER A 349 15.63 8.76 -3.24
N ILE A 350 14.85 9.04 -2.18
CA ILE A 350 13.44 8.66 -2.11
C ILE A 350 12.62 9.44 -3.16
N CYS A 351 12.91 10.73 -3.35
CA CYS A 351 12.25 11.52 -4.40
C CYS A 351 12.59 11.02 -5.80
N TYR A 352 13.84 10.64 -6.06
CA TYR A 352 14.27 10.04 -7.34
C TYR A 352 13.60 8.67 -7.55
N GLY A 353 13.51 7.84 -6.51
CA GLY A 353 12.80 6.58 -6.57
C GLY A 353 11.32 6.76 -6.90
N THR A 354 10.65 7.75 -6.30
CA THR A 354 9.27 8.14 -6.64
C THR A 354 9.15 8.51 -8.12
N GLU A 355 10.05 9.37 -8.62
CA GLU A 355 10.04 9.80 -10.02
C GLU A 355 10.30 8.64 -10.98
N THR A 356 11.15 7.67 -10.63
CA THR A 356 11.36 6.50 -11.50
C THR A 356 10.09 5.64 -11.64
N VAL A 357 9.26 5.57 -10.61
CA VAL A 357 7.94 4.91 -10.70
C VAL A 357 7.03 5.68 -11.65
N PHE A 358 6.99 7.01 -11.56
CA PHE A 358 6.20 7.83 -12.50
C PHE A 358 6.72 7.72 -13.94
N GLN A 359 8.04 7.66 -14.15
CA GLN A 359 8.61 7.43 -15.48
C GLN A 359 8.18 6.08 -16.06
N ALA A 360 8.13 5.02 -15.25
CA ALA A 360 7.62 3.73 -15.68
C ALA A 360 6.14 3.81 -16.11
N MET A 361 5.32 4.55 -15.35
CA MET A 361 3.92 4.79 -15.68
C MET A 361 3.78 5.63 -16.97
N ARG A 362 4.53 6.73 -17.11
CA ARG A 362 4.53 7.57 -18.34
C ARG A 362 4.93 6.79 -19.57
N SER A 363 5.92 5.89 -19.46
CA SER A 363 6.34 5.03 -20.58
C SER A 363 5.24 4.08 -21.05
N SER A 364 4.18 3.92 -20.25
CA SER A 364 2.99 3.12 -20.53
C SER A 364 1.74 3.98 -20.79
N ASN A 365 1.93 5.26 -21.14
CA ASN A 365 0.87 6.24 -21.44
C ASN A 365 -0.03 6.62 -20.25
N PHE A 366 0.47 6.52 -19.02
CA PHE A 366 -0.18 7.13 -17.87
C PHE A 366 0.60 8.36 -17.42
N GLU A 367 -0.02 9.53 -17.51
CA GLU A 367 0.56 10.81 -17.09
C GLU A 367 -0.09 11.28 -15.79
N PRO A 368 0.56 11.10 -14.63
CA PRO A 368 0.10 11.73 -13.39
C PRO A 368 0.15 13.24 -13.53
N GLN A 369 -0.93 13.92 -13.14
CA GLN A 369 -1.04 15.39 -13.24
C GLN A 369 -0.89 16.07 -11.87
N GLN A 370 -1.24 15.37 -10.81
CA GLN A 370 -1.16 15.86 -9.44
C GLN A 370 -0.90 14.71 -8.47
N ILE A 371 0.01 14.94 -7.53
CA ILE A 371 0.26 14.04 -6.40
C ILE A 371 -0.52 14.56 -5.19
N ILE A 372 -1.30 13.69 -4.54
CA ILE A 372 -2.00 14.01 -3.29
C ILE A 372 -1.40 13.14 -2.20
N VAL A 373 -0.84 13.76 -1.16
CA VAL A 373 0.02 13.09 -0.17
C VAL A 373 -0.63 13.06 1.20
N SER A 374 -0.50 11.92 1.88
CA SER A 374 -0.80 11.79 3.31
C SER A 374 0.30 11.06 4.07
N GLY A 375 0.30 11.20 5.39
CA GLY A 375 1.21 10.50 6.31
C GLY A 375 2.27 11.38 6.96
N GLY A 376 3.13 10.77 7.77
CA GLY A 376 4.11 11.48 8.60
C GLY A 376 5.07 12.42 7.86
N PRO A 377 5.60 12.03 6.69
CA PRO A 377 6.50 12.87 5.87
C PRO A 377 5.94 14.22 5.46
N THR A 378 4.61 14.41 5.38
CA THR A 378 3.97 15.69 5.06
C THR A 378 4.29 16.82 6.05
N LYS A 379 4.83 16.48 7.22
CA LYS A 379 5.31 17.44 8.21
C LYS A 379 6.65 18.11 7.84
N SER A 380 7.34 17.63 6.81
CA SER A 380 8.61 18.17 6.32
C SER A 380 8.38 18.98 5.04
N ASP A 381 8.30 20.30 5.15
CA ASP A 381 8.16 21.19 3.99
C ASP A 381 9.32 21.00 2.99
N LEU A 382 10.54 20.80 3.50
CA LEU A 382 11.71 20.52 2.67
C LEU A 382 11.49 19.28 1.80
N TRP A 383 10.99 18.18 2.39
CA TRP A 383 10.81 16.92 1.66
C TRP A 383 9.65 17.00 0.66
N MET A 384 8.56 17.67 1.01
CA MET A 384 7.46 17.91 0.08
C MET A 384 7.88 18.78 -1.10
N GLN A 385 8.67 19.84 -0.86
CA GLN A 385 9.23 20.64 -1.95
C GLN A 385 10.15 19.81 -2.85
N MET A 386 11.04 18.98 -2.27
CA MET A 386 11.90 18.08 -3.06
C MET A 386 11.08 17.14 -3.96
N HIS A 387 10.02 16.53 -3.44
CA HIS A 387 9.14 15.67 -4.25
C HIS A 387 8.51 16.46 -5.40
N SER A 388 7.99 17.67 -5.13
CA SER A 388 7.39 18.52 -6.14
C SER A 388 8.40 18.92 -7.23
N ASP A 389 9.59 19.36 -6.81
CA ASP A 389 10.66 19.80 -7.73
C ASP A 389 11.19 18.64 -8.57
N VAL A 390 11.45 17.48 -7.98
CA VAL A 390 11.97 16.30 -8.70
C VAL A 390 10.97 15.78 -9.73
N SER A 391 9.70 15.67 -9.36
CA SER A 391 8.65 15.14 -10.25
C SER A 391 8.09 16.19 -11.22
N ASN A 392 8.42 17.46 -11.02
CA ASN A 392 7.84 18.62 -11.73
C ASN A 392 6.30 18.63 -11.68
N MET A 393 5.74 18.23 -10.55
CA MET A 393 4.30 18.12 -10.35
C MET A 393 3.86 18.81 -9.06
N PRO A 394 2.67 19.44 -9.03
CA PRO A 394 2.13 19.99 -7.80
C PRO A 394 1.82 18.86 -6.80
N ILE A 395 2.16 19.10 -5.53
CA ILE A 395 1.86 18.21 -4.41
C ILE A 395 0.79 18.85 -3.54
N ALA A 396 -0.38 18.21 -3.48
CA ALA A 396 -1.46 18.62 -2.60
C ALA A 396 -1.45 17.81 -1.30
N MET A 397 -1.81 18.45 -0.21
CA MET A 397 -2.06 17.83 1.10
C MET A 397 -3.48 18.10 1.53
N THR A 398 -4.13 17.11 2.16
CA THR A 398 -5.52 17.23 2.62
C THR A 398 -5.60 17.64 4.08
N LYS A 399 -6.72 18.30 4.48
CA LYS A 399 -6.97 18.69 5.87
C LYS A 399 -7.04 17.49 6.81
N VAL A 400 -7.52 16.34 6.33
CA VAL A 400 -7.56 15.09 7.09
C VAL A 400 -6.33 14.27 6.75
N SER A 401 -5.47 14.04 7.72
CA SER A 401 -4.23 13.25 7.55
C SER A 401 -4.47 11.74 7.48
N GLU A 402 -5.59 11.27 8.03
CA GLU A 402 -5.95 9.84 8.15
C GLU A 402 -6.77 9.40 6.92
N GLY A 403 -6.13 9.38 5.75
CA GLY A 403 -6.76 9.01 4.47
C GLY A 403 -7.56 7.69 4.52
N PRO A 404 -7.01 6.57 5.04
CA PRO A 404 -7.73 5.29 5.09
C PRO A 404 -9.03 5.36 5.88
N VAL A 405 -9.04 6.09 7.00
CA VAL A 405 -10.25 6.26 7.83
C VAL A 405 -11.28 7.12 7.11
N LEU A 406 -10.85 8.19 6.45
CA LEU A 406 -11.75 9.06 5.67
C LEU A 406 -12.34 8.31 4.47
N GLY A 407 -11.54 7.54 3.73
CA GLY A 407 -12.02 6.73 2.61
C GLY A 407 -13.05 5.69 3.04
N SER A 408 -12.81 4.97 4.13
CA SER A 408 -13.81 4.05 4.69
C SER A 408 -15.09 4.79 5.11
N ALA A 409 -14.97 5.99 5.71
CA ALA A 409 -16.14 6.81 6.06
C ALA A 409 -16.92 7.27 4.81
N MET A 410 -16.24 7.58 3.70
CA MET A 410 -16.88 7.89 2.43
C MET A 410 -17.71 6.72 1.92
N LEU A 411 -17.18 5.49 1.95
CA LEU A 411 -17.91 4.28 1.55
C LEU A 411 -19.11 4.02 2.46
N ALA A 412 -18.96 4.21 3.76
CA ALA A 412 -20.07 4.13 4.71
C ALA A 412 -21.16 5.16 4.40
N ALA A 413 -20.78 6.39 4.03
CA ALA A 413 -21.72 7.44 3.66
C ALA A 413 -22.46 7.15 2.34
N VAL A 414 -21.79 6.53 1.36
CA VAL A 414 -22.40 6.06 0.11
C VAL A 414 -23.38 4.92 0.42
N GLY A 415 -22.97 3.92 1.19
CA GLY A 415 -23.84 2.80 1.58
C GLY A 415 -25.06 3.22 2.41
N ALA A 416 -24.94 4.31 3.18
CA ALA A 416 -26.05 4.91 3.92
C ALA A 416 -26.94 5.83 3.06
N GLY A 417 -26.60 6.03 1.76
CA GLY A 417 -27.36 6.90 0.86
C GLY A 417 -27.21 8.41 1.14
N ILE A 418 -26.19 8.82 1.93
CA ILE A 418 -25.88 10.23 2.18
C ILE A 418 -25.28 10.86 0.93
N TYR A 419 -24.50 10.11 0.18
CA TYR A 419 -23.97 10.47 -1.14
C TYR A 419 -24.39 9.43 -2.17
N PRO A 420 -24.68 9.82 -3.42
CA PRO A 420 -25.11 8.89 -4.47
C PRO A 420 -23.99 7.95 -4.95
N ASP A 421 -22.75 8.42 -4.88
CA ASP A 421 -21.56 7.72 -5.36
C ASP A 421 -20.28 8.18 -4.64
N ILE A 422 -19.17 7.49 -4.94
CA ILE A 422 -17.86 7.75 -4.33
C ILE A 422 -17.32 9.12 -4.76
N GLN A 423 -17.57 9.56 -5.99
CA GLN A 423 -17.11 10.85 -6.50
C GLN A 423 -17.76 11.99 -5.73
N SER A 424 -19.08 11.97 -5.58
CA SER A 424 -19.83 12.96 -4.79
C SER A 424 -19.40 12.96 -3.31
N ALA A 425 -19.11 11.78 -2.74
CA ALA A 425 -18.57 11.69 -1.39
C ALA A 425 -17.17 12.34 -1.29
N ALA A 426 -16.31 12.13 -2.29
CA ALA A 426 -15.00 12.78 -2.35
C ALA A 426 -15.10 14.30 -2.43
N GLU A 427 -15.96 14.83 -3.30
CA GLU A 427 -16.21 16.28 -3.41
C GLU A 427 -16.70 16.89 -2.09
N GLY A 428 -17.57 16.18 -1.36
CA GLY A 428 -18.16 16.68 -0.11
C GLY A 428 -17.28 16.53 1.13
N MET A 429 -16.37 15.56 1.15
CA MET A 429 -15.63 15.16 2.36
C MET A 429 -14.13 15.41 2.28
N VAL A 430 -13.52 15.45 1.08
CA VAL A 430 -12.08 15.67 0.91
C VAL A 430 -11.78 17.13 0.64
N HIS A 431 -10.97 17.75 1.49
CA HIS A 431 -10.63 19.16 1.35
C HIS A 431 -9.11 19.33 1.32
N THR A 432 -8.63 20.06 0.32
CA THR A 432 -7.21 20.45 0.23
C THR A 432 -6.89 21.42 1.36
N ASP A 433 -5.75 21.20 2.01
CA ASP A 433 -5.16 22.10 3.00
C ASP A 433 -4.18 23.08 2.34
N ARG A 434 -3.20 22.51 1.63
CA ARG A 434 -2.18 23.28 0.91
C ARG A 434 -1.69 22.54 -0.34
N VAL A 435 -1.11 23.31 -1.26
CA VAL A 435 -0.42 22.81 -2.45
C VAL A 435 1.00 23.35 -2.45
N VAL A 436 1.95 22.49 -2.80
CA VAL A 436 3.35 22.83 -3.05
C VAL A 436 3.58 22.76 -4.55
N GLU A 437 3.90 23.91 -5.14
CA GLU A 437 4.18 24.01 -6.57
C GLU A 437 5.66 23.68 -6.86
N PRO A 438 5.96 23.05 -8.01
CA PRO A 438 7.34 22.79 -8.41
C PRO A 438 8.09 24.04 -8.79
N ASP A 439 9.37 24.09 -8.46
CA ASP A 439 10.33 25.08 -8.97
C ASP A 439 11.03 24.48 -10.20
N HIS A 440 10.73 25.00 -11.39
CA HIS A 440 11.28 24.49 -12.64
C HIS A 440 12.81 24.57 -12.75
N ALA A 441 13.44 25.60 -12.15
CA ALA A 441 14.90 25.72 -12.17
C ALA A 441 15.54 24.63 -11.29
N ARG A 442 14.93 24.32 -10.14
CA ARG A 442 15.36 23.20 -9.30
C ARG A 442 15.10 21.86 -9.95
N HIS A 443 13.99 21.71 -10.67
CA HIS A 443 13.70 20.49 -11.45
C HIS A 443 14.82 20.20 -12.43
N GLU A 444 15.25 21.19 -13.21
CA GLU A 444 16.35 21.04 -14.16
C GLU A 444 17.67 20.64 -13.47
N GLU A 445 17.95 21.20 -12.30
CA GLU A 445 19.12 20.84 -11.50
C GLU A 445 19.03 19.40 -10.96
N TYR A 446 17.84 18.99 -10.45
CA TYR A 446 17.60 17.61 -9.99
C TYR A 446 17.70 16.58 -11.12
N ALA A 447 17.35 16.90 -12.36
CA ALA A 447 17.41 16.00 -13.50
C ALA A 447 18.80 15.41 -13.73
N PHE A 448 19.88 16.20 -13.50
CA PHE A 448 21.25 15.71 -13.55
C PHE A 448 21.50 14.57 -12.53
N TYR A 449 21.06 14.74 -11.30
CA TYR A 449 21.28 13.76 -10.23
C TYR A 449 20.32 12.56 -10.32
N LEU A 450 19.11 12.76 -10.83
CA LEU A 450 18.19 11.68 -11.16
C LEU A 450 18.79 10.71 -12.19
N ASP A 451 19.46 11.22 -13.25
CA ASP A 451 20.21 10.36 -14.19
C ASP A 451 21.28 9.54 -13.46
N LYS A 452 22.00 10.13 -12.51
CA LYS A 452 23.02 9.40 -11.73
C LYS A 452 22.39 8.33 -10.84
N TYR A 453 21.26 8.64 -10.19
CA TYR A 453 20.49 7.68 -9.41
C TYR A 453 20.03 6.50 -10.28
N ILE A 454 19.39 6.74 -11.41
CA ILE A 454 18.90 5.71 -12.33
C ILE A 454 20.04 4.79 -12.81
N ARG A 455 21.17 5.35 -13.15
CA ARG A 455 22.33 4.60 -13.65
C ARG A 455 23.11 3.84 -12.58
N SER A 456 22.97 4.24 -11.32
CA SER A 456 23.70 3.62 -10.20
C SER A 456 23.30 2.15 -9.99
N TYR A 457 21.99 1.84 -10.04
CA TYR A 457 21.53 0.49 -9.78
C TYR A 457 22.03 -0.53 -10.82
N PRO A 458 21.85 -0.34 -12.14
CA PRO A 458 22.40 -1.26 -13.14
C PRO A 458 23.90 -1.46 -13.04
N ALA A 459 24.65 -0.39 -12.70
CA ALA A 459 26.11 -0.47 -12.58
C ALA A 459 26.59 -1.35 -11.42
N MET A 460 25.77 -1.49 -10.35
CA MET A 460 26.15 -2.22 -9.12
C MET A 460 25.36 -3.51 -8.91
N LYS A 461 24.34 -3.76 -9.71
CA LYS A 461 23.38 -4.85 -9.52
C LYS A 461 24.03 -6.20 -9.32
N ASP A 462 24.95 -6.58 -10.21
CA ASP A 462 25.57 -7.91 -10.19
C ASP A 462 26.39 -8.14 -8.92
N LEU A 463 27.19 -7.14 -8.53
CA LEU A 463 27.99 -7.19 -7.30
C LEU A 463 27.10 -7.26 -6.04
N VAL A 464 26.02 -6.50 -6.02
CA VAL A 464 25.06 -6.53 -4.90
C VAL A 464 24.37 -7.88 -4.82
N HIS A 465 23.90 -8.43 -5.93
CA HIS A 465 23.23 -9.73 -5.99
C HIS A 465 24.16 -10.87 -5.57
N GLU A 466 25.42 -10.87 -6.05
CA GLU A 466 26.43 -11.85 -5.65
C GLU A 466 26.65 -11.82 -4.14
N THR A 467 26.84 -10.63 -3.56
CA THR A 467 27.02 -10.45 -2.13
C THR A 467 25.83 -10.94 -1.31
N VAL A 468 24.59 -10.57 -1.71
CA VAL A 468 23.38 -10.99 -1.00
C VAL A 468 23.18 -12.50 -1.05
N ARG A 469 23.44 -13.16 -2.20
CA ARG A 469 23.35 -14.60 -2.33
C ARG A 469 24.40 -15.31 -1.46
N HIS A 470 25.62 -14.77 -1.37
CA HIS A 470 26.66 -15.31 -0.51
C HIS A 470 26.25 -15.29 0.97
N LEU A 471 25.67 -14.19 1.45
CA LEU A 471 25.17 -14.08 2.82
C LEU A 471 24.00 -15.04 3.09
N GLY A 472 23.08 -15.22 2.15
CA GLY A 472 21.96 -16.15 2.27
C GLY A 472 22.36 -17.64 2.20
N SER A 473 23.50 -17.97 1.60
CA SER A 473 24.03 -19.33 1.54
C SER A 473 24.82 -19.75 2.79
N GLY A 474 25.17 -18.81 3.67
CA GLY A 474 26.04 -19.05 4.84
C GLY A 474 25.35 -19.09 6.20
N ASP A 475 24.08 -18.71 6.33
CA ASP A 475 23.38 -18.66 7.63
C ASP A 475 21.90 -19.09 7.51
N PRO A 476 21.56 -20.33 7.88
CA PRO A 476 20.16 -20.75 8.03
C PRO A 476 19.49 -20.20 9.31
N ALA A 477 20.14 -19.32 10.09
CA ALA A 477 19.66 -18.92 11.42
C ALA A 477 19.77 -17.41 11.74
N GLY A 478 20.04 -16.52 10.80
CA GLY A 478 20.32 -15.14 11.17
C GLY A 478 19.87 -14.07 10.17
N THR A 479 18.61 -13.72 10.15
CA THR A 479 18.10 -12.32 9.97
C THR A 479 16.68 -12.25 10.47
#